data_97f317ade4ce50b56778a81c68fcd10f
#
_entry.id   97f317ade4ce50b56778a81c68fcd10f
#
_cell.length_a   1.000
_cell.length_b   1.000
_cell.length_c   1.000
_cell.angle_alpha   90.00
_cell.angle_beta   90.00
_cell.angle_gamma   90.00
#
_symmetry.space_group_name_H-M   'P 1'
#
loop_
_entity.id
_entity.type
_entity.pdbx_description
1 polymer ?
#
loop_
_entity_poly.entity_id
_entity_poly.type
_entity_poly.pdbx_seq_one_letter_code
_entity_poly.pdbx_strand_id
1 'polypeptide(L)'
;ARHTLKDEFRHIDPASARVRLVEAGPRVLASFPEALSAKAQRQLERLGVEVSTGIPVTAIDAGGYRLGEDYVPARTVVWAAGVAASPLARSLGVPLDRAGRVPVERDLSVAGHPRVFVAGDLATIKREDGSPVPGVAPAAKQMGRHVASTIRARLRGGPAPAFRYRDFGNLATIGRMAAVVDLHGFRFSGLPAWWFWLAAHVFFLIGFRNR
;
A
#
# COMPACT_ATOMS: atom_id res chain seq x y z
N ALA A 1 -20.12 -8.95 4.09
CA ALA A 1 -21.40 -9.60 3.73
C ALA A 1 -22.25 -9.83 4.98
N ARG A 2 -21.83 -10.63 5.94
CA ARG A 2 -22.64 -11.09 7.09
C ARG A 2 -23.30 -10.00 7.94
N HIS A 3 -22.68 -8.83 8.07
CA HIS A 3 -23.20 -7.75 8.93
C HIS A 3 -23.81 -6.58 8.15
N THR A 4 -23.21 -6.21 7.03
CA THR A 4 -23.61 -5.02 6.28
C THR A 4 -24.70 -5.29 5.26
N LEU A 5 -24.70 -6.51 4.70
CA LEU A 5 -25.63 -6.88 3.61
C LEU A 5 -26.78 -7.79 4.09
N LYS A 6 -26.93 -7.98 5.39
CA LYS A 6 -27.86 -8.94 5.97
C LYS A 6 -29.32 -8.74 5.48
N ASP A 7 -29.71 -7.49 5.31
CA ASP A 7 -31.10 -7.14 4.98
C ASP A 7 -31.24 -6.56 3.57
N GLU A 8 -30.15 -6.58 2.76
CA GLU A 8 -30.12 -5.98 1.42
C GLU A 8 -30.62 -6.92 0.32
N PHE A 9 -30.69 -8.23 0.58
CA PHE A 9 -31.04 -9.24 -0.42
C PHE A 9 -32.23 -10.09 0.03
N ARG A 10 -33.26 -10.19 -0.84
CA ARG A 10 -34.46 -10.99 -0.56
C ARG A 10 -34.32 -12.48 -0.89
N HIS A 11 -33.42 -12.83 -1.80
CA HIS A 11 -33.27 -14.19 -2.35
C HIS A 11 -31.92 -14.85 -2.08
N ILE A 12 -31.04 -14.17 -1.39
CA ILE A 12 -29.72 -14.68 -1.05
C ILE A 12 -29.52 -14.45 0.45
N ASP A 13 -29.07 -15.49 1.15
CA ASP A 13 -28.56 -15.34 2.51
C ASP A 13 -27.09 -14.84 2.48
N PRO A 14 -26.81 -13.58 2.78
CA PRO A 14 -25.46 -13.05 2.79
C PRO A 14 -24.56 -13.69 3.87
N ALA A 15 -25.15 -14.35 4.87
CA ALA A 15 -24.40 -15.08 5.90
C ALA A 15 -23.74 -16.35 5.35
N SER A 16 -24.28 -16.91 4.26
CA SER A 16 -23.69 -18.06 3.57
C SER A 16 -22.45 -17.72 2.75
N ALA A 17 -22.21 -16.42 2.48
CA ALA A 17 -21.05 -15.97 1.71
C ALA A 17 -19.74 -16.32 2.45
N ARG A 18 -18.86 -17.05 1.77
CA ARG A 18 -17.51 -17.33 2.23
C ARG A 18 -16.56 -16.28 1.65
N VAL A 19 -15.81 -15.61 2.49
CA VAL A 19 -14.76 -14.66 2.10
C VAL A 19 -13.43 -15.23 2.53
N ARG A 20 -12.53 -15.45 1.56
CA ARG A 20 -11.19 -15.96 1.83
C ARG A 20 -10.15 -14.92 1.44
N LEU A 21 -9.19 -14.71 2.32
CA LEU A 21 -7.98 -13.94 2.05
C LEU A 21 -6.82 -14.91 1.90
N VAL A 22 -6.13 -14.83 0.77
CA VAL A 22 -4.94 -15.65 0.49
C VAL A 22 -3.73 -14.71 0.43
N GLU A 23 -2.70 -15.05 1.20
CA GLU A 23 -1.42 -14.34 1.25
C GLU A 23 -0.28 -15.34 1.01
N ALA A 24 0.53 -15.09 -0.01
CA ALA A 24 1.66 -15.96 -0.34
C ALA A 24 2.76 -15.96 0.72
N GLY A 25 2.92 -14.85 1.43
CA GLY A 25 3.86 -14.71 2.54
C GLY A 25 3.41 -15.46 3.79
N PRO A 26 4.31 -15.59 4.78
CA PRO A 26 4.03 -16.38 6.01
C PRO A 26 2.98 -15.73 6.91
N ARG A 27 2.62 -14.49 6.70
CA ARG A 27 1.66 -13.74 7.53
C ARG A 27 1.07 -12.54 6.79
N VAL A 28 -0.14 -12.15 7.14
CA VAL A 28 -0.76 -10.92 6.64
C VAL A 28 0.01 -9.69 7.13
N LEU A 29 -0.01 -8.60 6.39
CA LEU A 29 0.66 -7.36 6.73
C LEU A 29 2.14 -7.56 7.11
N ALA A 30 2.91 -8.21 6.25
CA ALA A 30 4.32 -8.55 6.51
C ALA A 30 5.22 -7.33 6.85
N SER A 31 4.82 -6.12 6.43
CA SER A 31 5.51 -4.86 6.76
C SER A 31 5.27 -4.37 8.20
N PHE A 32 4.32 -4.95 8.92
CA PHE A 32 4.06 -4.64 10.33
C PHE A 32 4.81 -5.61 11.26
N PRO A 33 5.07 -5.21 12.52
CA PRO A 33 5.56 -6.14 13.54
C PRO A 33 4.64 -7.35 13.69
N GLU A 34 5.23 -8.51 13.98
CA GLU A 34 4.53 -9.80 14.05
C GLU A 34 3.31 -9.77 14.99
N ALA A 35 3.45 -9.14 16.15
CA ALA A 35 2.35 -8.99 17.10
C ALA A 35 1.14 -8.22 16.51
N LEU A 36 1.37 -7.22 15.67
CA LEU A 36 0.29 -6.49 15.00
C LEU A 36 -0.28 -7.28 13.82
N SER A 37 0.55 -8.00 13.08
CA SER A 37 0.13 -8.93 12.03
C SER A 37 -0.81 -9.98 12.61
N ALA A 38 -0.44 -10.63 13.72
CA ALA A 38 -1.29 -11.60 14.40
C ALA A 38 -2.61 -10.99 14.92
N LYS A 39 -2.59 -9.73 15.39
CA LYS A 39 -3.83 -9.03 15.77
C LYS A 39 -4.72 -8.74 14.56
N ALA A 40 -4.13 -8.34 13.44
CA ALA A 40 -4.85 -8.11 12.20
C ALA A 40 -5.52 -9.38 11.69
N GLN A 41 -4.81 -10.50 11.70
CA GLN A 41 -5.37 -11.81 11.32
C GLN A 41 -6.57 -12.19 12.20
N ARG A 42 -6.44 -12.09 13.51
CA ARG A 42 -7.56 -12.35 14.43
C ARG A 42 -8.76 -11.42 14.20
N GLN A 43 -8.52 -10.17 13.80
CA GLN A 43 -9.59 -9.25 13.44
C GLN A 43 -10.32 -9.69 12.15
N LEU A 44 -9.58 -10.13 11.12
CA LEU A 44 -10.16 -10.71 9.90
C LEU A 44 -11.01 -11.95 10.19
N GLU A 45 -10.48 -12.87 10.98
CA GLU A 45 -11.18 -14.10 11.37
C GLU A 45 -12.47 -13.82 12.15
N ARG A 46 -12.46 -12.82 13.06
CA ARG A 46 -13.67 -12.37 13.76
C ARG A 46 -14.72 -11.76 12.83
N LEU A 47 -14.30 -11.17 11.71
CA LEU A 47 -15.19 -10.67 10.66
C LEU A 47 -15.72 -11.81 9.77
N GLY A 48 -15.29 -13.05 10.00
CA GLY A 48 -15.68 -14.23 9.23
C GLY A 48 -14.87 -14.43 7.96
N VAL A 49 -13.69 -13.84 7.86
CA VAL A 49 -12.75 -14.06 6.74
C VAL A 49 -11.90 -15.29 7.04
N GLU A 50 -11.86 -16.23 6.11
CA GLU A 50 -10.94 -17.37 6.15
C GLU A 50 -9.56 -16.89 5.68
N VAL A 51 -8.55 -16.93 6.54
CA VAL A 51 -7.20 -16.48 6.21
C VAL A 51 -6.30 -17.67 5.91
N SER A 52 -5.69 -17.69 4.73
CA SER A 52 -4.69 -18.68 4.29
C SER A 52 -3.38 -17.98 3.98
N THR A 53 -2.30 -18.39 4.62
CA THR A 53 -0.95 -17.80 4.43
C THR A 53 0.05 -18.87 4.02
N GLY A 54 1.16 -18.45 3.41
CA GLY A 54 2.27 -19.32 3.06
C GLY A 54 2.12 -20.11 1.76
N ILE A 55 1.01 -19.98 1.04
CA ILE A 55 0.77 -20.67 -0.23
C ILE A 55 0.38 -19.66 -1.31
N PRO A 56 1.15 -19.54 -2.41
CA PRO A 56 0.82 -18.61 -3.48
C PRO A 56 -0.35 -19.10 -4.33
N VAL A 57 -1.14 -18.17 -4.84
CA VAL A 57 -2.09 -18.43 -5.93
C VAL A 57 -1.28 -18.60 -7.22
N THR A 58 -1.43 -19.75 -7.89
CA THR A 58 -0.65 -20.10 -9.08
C THR A 58 -1.41 -19.86 -10.38
N ALA A 59 -2.75 -19.88 -10.35
CA ALA A 59 -3.59 -19.60 -11.50
C ALA A 59 -4.96 -19.05 -11.05
N ILE A 60 -5.59 -18.28 -11.92
CA ILE A 60 -6.95 -17.77 -11.77
C ILE A 60 -7.68 -17.99 -13.09
N ASP A 61 -8.91 -18.50 -13.03
CA ASP A 61 -9.79 -18.66 -14.18
C ASP A 61 -11.22 -18.21 -13.85
N ALA A 62 -12.15 -18.39 -14.80
CA ALA A 62 -13.55 -17.98 -14.63
C ALA A 62 -14.31 -18.76 -13.53
N GLY A 63 -13.82 -19.92 -13.12
CA GLY A 63 -14.44 -20.78 -12.11
C GLY A 63 -13.84 -20.64 -10.71
N GLY A 64 -12.61 -20.09 -10.60
CA GLY A 64 -11.93 -20.00 -9.31
C GLY A 64 -10.43 -19.72 -9.41
N TYR A 65 -9.67 -20.32 -8.52
CA TYR A 65 -8.22 -20.16 -8.47
C TYR A 65 -7.52 -21.43 -7.95
N ARG A 66 -6.23 -21.56 -8.26
CA ARG A 66 -5.37 -22.62 -7.74
C ARG A 66 -4.53 -22.11 -6.56
N LEU A 67 -4.50 -22.91 -5.50
CA LEU A 67 -3.72 -22.68 -4.31
C LEU A 67 -2.75 -23.86 -4.15
N GLY A 68 -1.54 -23.72 -4.66
CA GLY A 68 -0.66 -24.87 -4.89
C GLY A 68 -1.27 -25.82 -5.92
N GLU A 69 -1.50 -27.07 -5.53
CA GLU A 69 -2.13 -28.11 -6.35
C GLU A 69 -3.68 -28.08 -6.26
N ASP A 70 -4.24 -27.48 -5.24
CA ASP A 70 -5.67 -27.49 -4.98
C ASP A 70 -6.41 -26.46 -5.83
N TYR A 71 -7.54 -26.85 -6.40
CA TYR A 71 -8.47 -25.94 -7.08
C TYR A 71 -9.56 -25.49 -6.10
N VAL A 72 -9.69 -24.17 -5.98
CA VAL A 72 -10.68 -23.53 -5.09
C VAL A 72 -11.71 -22.82 -5.95
N PRO A 73 -12.97 -23.31 -6.00
CA PRO A 73 -14.02 -22.62 -6.73
C PRO A 73 -14.37 -21.28 -6.08
N ALA A 74 -14.46 -20.24 -6.90
CA ALA A 74 -14.81 -18.90 -6.46
C ALA A 74 -15.57 -18.14 -7.55
N ARG A 75 -16.66 -17.47 -7.17
CA ARG A 75 -17.47 -16.65 -8.09
C ARG A 75 -16.83 -15.28 -8.34
N THR A 76 -16.08 -14.77 -7.37
CA THR A 76 -15.42 -13.46 -7.46
C THR A 76 -14.01 -13.59 -6.90
N VAL A 77 -13.02 -13.22 -7.68
CA VAL A 77 -11.63 -13.14 -7.26
C VAL A 77 -11.17 -11.70 -7.40
N VAL A 78 -10.68 -11.12 -6.30
CA VAL A 78 -10.09 -9.78 -6.26
C VAL A 78 -8.58 -9.93 -6.14
N TRP A 79 -7.86 -9.63 -7.21
CA TRP A 79 -6.40 -9.63 -7.20
C TRP A 79 -5.88 -8.32 -6.61
N ALA A 80 -5.38 -8.39 -5.37
CA ALA A 80 -4.86 -7.24 -4.62
C ALA A 80 -3.40 -7.44 -4.19
N ALA A 81 -2.62 -8.19 -4.98
CA ALA A 81 -1.26 -8.60 -4.66
C ALA A 81 -0.19 -7.55 -5.00
N GLY A 82 -0.49 -6.27 -4.88
CA GLY A 82 0.44 -5.16 -5.06
C GLY A 82 0.19 -4.32 -6.32
N VAL A 83 1.04 -3.33 -6.51
CA VAL A 83 0.97 -2.37 -7.62
C VAL A 83 2.24 -2.46 -8.44
N ALA A 84 2.11 -2.62 -9.74
CA ALA A 84 3.23 -2.53 -10.68
C ALA A 84 3.50 -1.06 -11.03
N ALA A 85 4.77 -0.74 -11.32
CA ALA A 85 5.12 0.57 -11.85
C ALA A 85 4.43 0.84 -13.19
N SER A 86 4.05 2.09 -13.44
CA SER A 86 3.43 2.47 -14.71
C SER A 86 4.37 2.15 -15.88
N PRO A 87 3.85 1.59 -16.99
CA PRO A 87 4.64 1.32 -18.19
C PRO A 87 5.22 2.60 -18.82
N LEU A 88 4.73 3.78 -18.44
CA LEU A 88 5.28 5.08 -18.84
C LEU A 88 6.78 5.23 -18.54
N ALA A 89 7.29 4.56 -17.51
CA ALA A 89 8.73 4.55 -17.20
C ALA A 89 9.58 4.11 -18.39
N ARG A 90 9.08 3.17 -19.19
CA ARG A 90 9.81 2.63 -20.36
C ARG A 90 10.04 3.68 -21.45
N SER A 91 9.15 4.67 -21.58
CA SER A 91 9.29 5.74 -22.58
C SER A 91 10.40 6.74 -22.25
N LEU A 92 10.94 6.73 -21.03
CA LEU A 92 12.07 7.56 -20.66
C LEU A 92 13.41 7.08 -21.23
N GLY A 93 13.49 5.84 -21.72
CA GLY A 93 14.72 5.28 -22.28
C GLY A 93 15.86 5.09 -21.26
N VAL A 94 15.55 5.02 -19.98
CA VAL A 94 16.52 4.86 -18.89
C VAL A 94 16.42 3.47 -18.27
N PRO A 95 17.49 2.96 -17.63
CA PRO A 95 17.42 1.69 -16.90
C PRO A 95 16.35 1.72 -15.81
N LEU A 96 15.58 0.64 -15.69
CA LEU A 96 14.55 0.46 -14.69
C LEU A 96 14.98 -0.63 -13.69
N ASP A 97 14.45 -0.57 -12.47
CA ASP A 97 14.62 -1.66 -11.51
C ASP A 97 13.77 -2.89 -11.87
N ARG A 98 13.90 -3.98 -11.10
CA ARG A 98 13.15 -5.22 -11.33
C ARG A 98 11.64 -5.07 -11.25
N ALA A 99 11.13 -4.04 -10.54
CA ALA A 99 9.72 -3.71 -10.43
C ALA A 99 9.25 -2.71 -11.51
N GLY A 100 10.11 -2.32 -12.45
CA GLY A 100 9.82 -1.37 -13.52
C GLY A 100 9.86 0.09 -13.07
N ARG A 101 10.46 0.40 -11.92
CA ARG A 101 10.56 1.75 -11.37
C ARG A 101 11.83 2.44 -11.87
N VAL A 102 11.79 3.76 -11.94
CA VAL A 102 12.92 4.60 -12.34
C VAL A 102 13.83 4.88 -11.16
N PRO A 103 15.11 4.46 -11.18
CA PRO A 103 16.11 4.94 -10.24
C PRO A 103 16.30 6.44 -10.41
N VAL A 104 16.14 7.20 -9.32
CA VAL A 104 16.27 8.66 -9.35
C VAL A 104 17.47 9.13 -8.54
N GLU A 105 17.99 10.28 -8.91
CA GLU A 105 19.05 10.99 -8.19
C GLU A 105 18.55 11.51 -6.84
N ARG A 106 19.47 12.00 -6.00
CA ARG A 106 19.12 12.50 -4.65
C ARG A 106 18.12 13.65 -4.64
N ASP A 107 17.99 14.39 -5.72
CA ASP A 107 17.03 15.48 -5.89
C ASP A 107 15.74 15.05 -6.63
N LEU A 108 15.58 13.74 -6.85
CA LEU A 108 14.48 13.09 -7.58
C LEU A 108 14.49 13.33 -9.10
N SER A 109 15.58 13.87 -9.65
CA SER A 109 15.76 13.94 -11.10
C SER A 109 16.17 12.58 -11.67
N VAL A 110 16.00 12.40 -12.97
CA VAL A 110 16.43 11.22 -13.71
C VAL A 110 17.90 11.38 -14.12
N ALA A 111 18.71 10.35 -13.94
CA ALA A 111 20.12 10.36 -14.34
C ALA A 111 20.27 10.74 -15.83
N GLY A 112 21.18 11.69 -16.11
CA GLY A 112 21.36 12.25 -17.46
C GLY A 112 20.28 13.22 -17.91
N HIS A 113 19.17 13.37 -17.17
CA HIS A 113 18.04 14.24 -17.51
C HIS A 113 17.67 15.15 -16.33
N PRO A 114 18.49 16.16 -16.00
CA PRO A 114 18.34 16.96 -14.77
C PRO A 114 17.05 17.80 -14.72
N ARG A 115 16.33 17.93 -15.82
CA ARG A 115 15.04 18.64 -15.91
C ARG A 115 13.83 17.68 -15.83
N VAL A 116 14.06 16.37 -15.79
CA VAL A 116 13.01 15.35 -15.68
C VAL A 116 13.02 14.82 -14.27
N PHE A 117 11.88 14.85 -13.61
CA PHE A 117 11.69 14.35 -12.24
C PHE A 117 10.70 13.19 -12.22
N VAL A 118 10.97 12.20 -11.38
CA VAL A 118 10.04 11.09 -11.12
C VAL A 118 9.77 11.02 -9.62
N ALA A 119 8.50 10.89 -9.26
CA ALA A 119 8.04 10.87 -7.87
C ALA A 119 6.93 9.84 -7.66
N GLY A 120 6.74 9.40 -6.41
CA GLY A 120 5.74 8.40 -6.03
C GLY A 120 6.15 6.99 -6.42
N ASP A 121 5.18 6.13 -6.68
CA ASP A 121 5.37 4.68 -6.88
C ASP A 121 6.21 4.33 -8.12
N LEU A 122 6.36 5.29 -9.03
CA LEU A 122 7.21 5.14 -10.22
C LEU A 122 8.70 5.36 -9.92
N ALA A 123 9.05 6.04 -8.83
CA ALA A 123 10.42 6.32 -8.44
C ALA A 123 10.98 5.24 -7.51
N THR A 124 12.27 4.94 -7.65
CA THR A 124 13.01 4.20 -6.63
C THR A 124 14.23 4.99 -6.18
N ILE A 125 14.34 5.18 -4.87
CA ILE A 125 15.44 5.87 -4.21
C ILE A 125 15.75 5.18 -2.88
N LYS A 126 17.01 5.15 -2.50
CA LYS A 126 17.44 4.59 -1.21
C LYS A 126 17.50 5.67 -0.14
N ARG A 127 17.19 5.30 1.08
CA ARG A 127 17.44 6.07 2.30
C ARG A 127 18.94 6.10 2.61
N GLU A 128 19.33 6.85 3.63
CA GLU A 128 20.74 6.92 4.11
C GLU A 128 21.22 5.56 4.65
N ASP A 129 20.33 4.74 5.20
CA ASP A 129 20.60 3.38 5.68
C ASP A 129 20.66 2.31 4.57
N GLY A 130 20.52 2.72 3.30
CA GLY A 130 20.51 1.83 2.15
C GLY A 130 19.15 1.15 1.87
N SER A 131 18.18 1.25 2.76
CA SER A 131 16.83 0.70 2.54
C SER A 131 16.08 1.51 1.48
N PRO A 132 15.17 0.88 0.71
CA PRO A 132 14.36 1.61 -0.26
C PRO A 132 13.32 2.49 0.46
N VAL A 133 13.02 3.64 -0.14
CA VAL A 133 11.83 4.42 0.26
C VAL A 133 10.59 3.62 -0.14
N PRO A 134 9.62 3.41 0.78
CA PRO A 134 8.44 2.60 0.49
C PRO A 134 7.50 3.28 -0.50
N GLY A 135 6.80 2.47 -1.33
CA GLY A 135 5.71 2.92 -2.21
C GLY A 135 4.43 3.16 -1.41
N VAL A 136 4.37 4.29 -0.72
CA VAL A 136 3.22 4.68 0.10
C VAL A 136 2.86 6.15 -0.13
N ALA A 137 1.59 6.49 0.05
CA ALA A 137 1.10 7.86 -0.18
C ALA A 137 1.88 8.95 0.58
N PRO A 138 2.31 8.79 1.85
CA PRO A 138 3.16 9.76 2.52
C PRO A 138 4.51 10.01 1.82
N ALA A 139 5.14 8.96 1.26
CA ALA A 139 6.38 9.11 0.51
C ALA A 139 6.15 9.87 -0.80
N ALA A 140 5.11 9.50 -1.57
CA ALA A 140 4.74 10.19 -2.80
C ALA A 140 4.47 11.68 -2.57
N LYS A 141 3.73 12.04 -1.50
CA LYS A 141 3.47 13.45 -1.12
C LYS A 141 4.75 14.21 -0.77
N GLN A 142 5.67 13.58 -0.05
CA GLN A 142 6.97 14.18 0.30
C GLN A 142 7.83 14.38 -0.95
N MET A 143 7.89 13.39 -1.84
CA MET A 143 8.58 13.48 -3.12
C MET A 143 8.03 14.63 -3.99
N GLY A 144 6.71 14.72 -4.14
CA GLY A 144 6.09 15.79 -4.92
C GLY A 144 6.39 17.20 -4.37
N ARG A 145 6.34 17.37 -3.04
CA ARG A 145 6.73 18.63 -2.39
C ARG A 145 8.21 18.95 -2.60
N HIS A 146 9.06 17.92 -2.51
CA HIS A 146 10.48 18.06 -2.72
C HIS A 146 10.81 18.51 -4.16
N VAL A 147 10.20 17.86 -5.17
CA VAL A 147 10.34 18.27 -6.58
C VAL A 147 9.93 19.73 -6.79
N ALA A 148 8.79 20.14 -6.23
CA ALA A 148 8.36 21.54 -6.32
C ALA A 148 9.36 22.52 -5.67
N SER A 149 9.97 22.12 -4.54
CA SER A 149 11.02 22.91 -3.87
C SER A 149 12.29 22.96 -4.69
N THR A 150 12.71 21.84 -5.27
CA THR A 150 13.89 21.74 -6.15
C THR A 150 13.75 22.61 -7.38
N ILE A 151 12.59 22.58 -8.05
CA ILE A 151 12.31 23.43 -9.21
C ILE A 151 12.40 24.92 -8.82
N ARG A 152 11.79 25.31 -7.70
CA ARG A 152 11.86 26.68 -7.19
C ARG A 152 13.29 27.13 -6.89
N ALA A 153 14.08 26.27 -6.25
CA ALA A 153 15.49 26.57 -5.94
C ALA A 153 16.29 26.79 -7.23
N ARG A 154 16.16 25.91 -8.20
CA ARG A 154 16.84 26.01 -9.50
C ARG A 154 16.47 27.26 -10.29
N LEU A 155 15.18 27.64 -10.29
CA LEU A 155 14.73 28.89 -10.95
C LEU A 155 15.32 30.15 -10.32
N ARG A 156 15.74 30.07 -9.06
CA ARG A 156 16.44 31.15 -8.33
C ARG A 156 17.95 31.06 -8.38
N GLY A 157 18.51 30.11 -9.16
CA GLY A 157 19.96 29.87 -9.25
C GLY A 157 20.54 29.18 -8.00
N GLY A 158 19.71 28.67 -7.10
CA GLY A 158 20.13 27.96 -5.89
C GLY A 158 20.38 26.47 -6.09
N PRO A 159 21.08 25.81 -5.15
CA PRO A 159 21.34 24.38 -5.20
C PRO A 159 20.06 23.57 -5.01
N ALA A 160 19.98 22.39 -5.65
CA ALA A 160 18.93 21.42 -5.42
C ALA A 160 19.19 20.67 -4.11
N PRO A 161 18.26 20.68 -3.15
CA PRO A 161 18.43 19.91 -1.91
C PRO A 161 18.33 18.41 -2.18
N ALA A 162 18.93 17.59 -1.30
CA ALA A 162 18.75 16.15 -1.33
C ALA A 162 17.43 15.75 -0.69
N PHE A 163 16.72 14.81 -1.31
CA PHE A 163 15.48 14.24 -0.75
C PHE A 163 15.79 13.37 0.46
N ARG A 164 15.06 13.57 1.53
CA ARG A 164 15.08 12.75 2.74
C ARG A 164 13.67 12.35 3.10
N TYR A 165 13.41 11.04 3.07
CA TYR A 165 12.11 10.50 3.48
C TYR A 165 11.97 10.52 5.00
N ARG A 166 10.91 11.14 5.48
CA ARG A 166 10.50 11.08 6.87
C ARG A 166 9.40 10.04 7.01
N ASP A 167 9.71 8.96 7.71
CA ASP A 167 8.75 7.90 8.01
C ASP A 167 7.86 8.31 9.18
N PHE A 168 6.55 8.20 9.02
CA PHE A 168 5.57 8.51 10.07
C PHE A 168 4.93 7.24 10.65
N GLY A 169 5.42 6.07 10.26
CA GLY A 169 4.85 4.78 10.65
C GLY A 169 3.78 4.29 9.70
N ASN A 170 3.15 3.20 10.07
CA ASN A 170 2.20 2.46 9.24
C ASN A 170 0.83 2.35 9.91
N LEU A 171 -0.21 2.49 9.10
CA LEU A 171 -1.60 2.31 9.51
C LEU A 171 -2.30 1.39 8.50
N ALA A 172 -3.05 0.42 8.99
CA ALA A 172 -3.87 -0.43 8.15
C ALA A 172 -5.25 -0.63 8.76
N THR A 173 -6.31 -0.34 8.01
CA THR A 173 -7.66 -0.73 8.38
C THR A 173 -7.90 -2.19 7.98
N ILE A 174 -8.49 -2.94 8.88
CA ILE A 174 -8.84 -4.36 8.67
C ILE A 174 -10.33 -4.47 8.34
N GLY A 175 -11.13 -3.58 8.91
CA GLY A 175 -12.55 -3.52 8.69
C GLY A 175 -13.21 -2.45 9.55
N ARG A 176 -14.55 -2.48 9.63
CA ARG A 176 -15.27 -1.56 10.49
C ARG A 176 -14.86 -1.76 11.94
N MET A 177 -14.44 -0.68 12.61
CA MET A 177 -13.97 -0.67 14.00
C MET A 177 -12.73 -1.53 14.27
N ALA A 178 -11.98 -1.89 13.23
CA ALA A 178 -10.80 -2.75 13.32
C ALA A 178 -9.66 -2.18 12.46
N ALA A 179 -8.55 -1.87 13.10
CA ALA A 179 -7.32 -1.39 12.45
C ALA A 179 -6.10 -1.77 13.28
N VAL A 180 -4.93 -1.59 12.70
CA VAL A 180 -3.63 -1.69 13.37
C VAL A 180 -2.79 -0.46 13.05
N VAL A 181 -2.02 0.00 14.03
CA VAL A 181 -1.19 1.19 13.95
C VAL A 181 0.19 0.89 14.53
N ASP A 182 1.24 1.29 13.81
CA ASP A 182 2.62 1.28 14.26
C ASP A 182 3.26 2.66 13.98
N LEU A 183 3.48 3.42 15.03
CA LEU A 183 4.12 4.74 14.98
C LEU A 183 5.49 4.66 15.68
N HIS A 184 6.43 3.90 15.09
CA HIS A 184 7.80 3.76 15.60
C HIS A 184 7.89 3.38 17.08
N GLY A 185 7.18 2.29 17.46
CA GLY A 185 7.20 1.76 18.82
C GLY A 185 5.92 2.03 19.61
N PHE A 186 5.15 3.05 19.25
CA PHE A 186 3.80 3.21 19.78
C PHE A 186 2.83 2.40 18.94
N ARG A 187 2.38 1.26 19.49
CA ARG A 187 1.62 0.22 18.78
C ARG A 187 0.29 -0.04 19.43
N PHE A 188 -0.78 0.07 18.67
CA PHE A 188 -2.12 -0.22 19.14
C PHE A 188 -3.00 -0.79 18.03
N SER A 189 -4.15 -1.34 18.39
CA SER A 189 -5.05 -2.02 17.46
C SER A 189 -6.50 -1.97 17.92
N GLY A 190 -7.42 -2.38 17.04
CA GLY A 190 -8.86 -2.42 17.32
C GLY A 190 -9.51 -1.05 17.15
N LEU A 191 -10.51 -0.75 17.99
CA LEU A 191 -11.32 0.47 17.89
C LEU A 191 -10.51 1.77 18.01
N PRO A 192 -9.58 1.93 18.98
CA PRO A 192 -8.75 3.13 19.04
C PRO A 192 -7.90 3.33 17.78
N ALA A 193 -7.35 2.28 17.22
CA ALA A 193 -6.59 2.33 15.98
C ALA A 193 -7.47 2.70 14.78
N TRP A 194 -8.71 2.24 14.77
CA TRP A 194 -9.67 2.58 13.72
C TRP A 194 -10.09 4.07 13.78
N TRP A 195 -10.34 4.62 14.96
CA TRP A 195 -10.61 6.05 15.13
C TRP A 195 -9.42 6.91 14.73
N PHE A 196 -8.21 6.49 15.09
CA PHE A 196 -6.99 7.18 14.69
C PHE A 196 -6.81 7.14 13.17
N TRP A 197 -7.02 5.97 12.56
CA TRP A 197 -6.98 5.79 11.11
C TRP A 197 -8.00 6.69 10.41
N LEU A 198 -9.24 6.72 10.90
CA LEU A 198 -10.32 7.54 10.34
C LEU A 198 -9.97 9.03 10.42
N ALA A 199 -9.53 9.52 11.58
CA ALA A 199 -9.14 10.91 11.78
C ALA A 199 -7.99 11.31 10.85
N ALA A 200 -6.94 10.47 10.73
CA ALA A 200 -5.84 10.70 9.82
C ALA A 200 -6.31 10.77 8.37
N HIS A 201 -7.17 9.87 7.94
CA HIS A 201 -7.66 9.85 6.56
C HIS A 201 -8.57 11.04 6.25
N VAL A 202 -9.50 11.38 7.15
CA VAL A 202 -10.33 12.58 6.99
C VAL A 202 -9.46 13.83 6.91
N PHE A 203 -8.46 13.96 7.77
CA PHE A 203 -7.51 15.08 7.73
C PHE A 203 -6.76 15.17 6.39
N PHE A 204 -6.35 14.04 5.83
CA PHE A 204 -5.65 14.02 4.54
C PHE A 204 -6.58 14.12 3.32
N LEU A 205 -7.88 13.79 3.46
CA LEU A 205 -8.90 13.99 2.42
C LEU A 205 -9.30 15.46 2.25
N ILE A 206 -9.05 16.32 3.25
CA ILE A 206 -9.24 17.75 3.09
C ILE A 206 -8.27 18.21 2.00
N GLY A 207 -8.81 18.31 0.80
CA GLY A 207 -8.04 18.56 -0.41
C GLY A 207 -7.38 19.92 -0.40
N PHE A 208 -6.42 20.09 -1.28
CA PHE A 208 -5.66 21.31 -1.52
C PHE A 208 -6.54 22.57 -1.71
N ARG A 209 -7.79 22.38 -2.12
CA ARG A 209 -8.74 23.45 -2.42
C ARG A 209 -9.39 24.08 -1.18
N ASN A 210 -9.28 23.43 -0.02
CA ASN A 210 -9.97 23.83 1.23
C ASN A 210 -9.00 24.23 2.36
N ARG A 211 -7.75 24.57 2.01
CA ARG A 211 -6.75 25.07 2.95
C ARG A 211 -6.44 26.54 2.67
#